data_2828bce33d08e42c310c55d8c952b163
#
_entry.id   2828bce33d08e42c310c55d8c952b163
#
_cell.length_a   1.000
_cell.length_b   1.000
_cell.length_c   1.000
_cell.angle_alpha   90.00
_cell.angle_beta   90.00
_cell.angle_gamma   90.00
#
_symmetry.space_group_name_H-M   'P 1'
#
loop_
_entity.id
_entity.type
_entity.pdbx_description
1 polymer ?
#
loop_
_entity_poly.entity_id
_entity_poly.type
_entity_poly.pdbx_seq_one_letter_code
_entity_poly.pdbx_strand_id
1 'polypeptide(L)'
;MTATYLDHAASTPMRPEAIAAMGPYLDVLYANPSGSHRFARRARQAIDEARDRVAAVLGCRPDEVVFTGSGTEGDNMAVAGAIRAARHAGRAGVAVCPAVEHHAVLDVVEHDERGHVVAVDAAGRVDLDSLAMTLDQLSALGDPADVVSVMAVNNEVGTITDLDEVARVVRRHAPTAWFHTDAVQAASWVDWADVTPHVDLVALSAHKFGGPKGVGILVERGRAAAERVAPIIVGGGQERERRSGTQNVAGIVAAAEALAITADEREAEIVRVGALRDALVDRLAESVDDMIETVPRHLKSAGNAHVCILGIESEALLFLLDEADVCASAASACASGAMEPSHVLAAMGVDRSHALGALRLSVGHTTTSADVDRAVEVIGGAVERLRRRATARKWVAT
;
A
#
# COMPACT_ATOMS: atom_id res chain seq x y z
N MET A 1 23.42 -7.83 -18.51
CA MET A 1 23.47 -7.37 -17.10
C MET A 1 22.05 -7.46 -16.58
N THR A 2 21.82 -7.87 -15.34
CA THR A 2 20.50 -7.82 -14.74
C THR A 2 20.21 -6.38 -14.35
N ALA A 3 18.99 -5.88 -14.62
CA ALA A 3 18.60 -4.51 -14.26
C ALA A 3 18.68 -4.29 -12.74
N THR A 4 19.08 -3.09 -12.32
CA THR A 4 19.03 -2.65 -10.92
C THR A 4 17.59 -2.26 -10.59
N TYR A 5 16.91 -3.09 -9.79
CA TYR A 5 15.49 -2.92 -9.52
C TYR A 5 15.25 -2.22 -8.17
N LEU A 6 14.78 -0.98 -8.24
CA LEU A 6 14.48 -0.12 -7.09
C LEU A 6 13.01 0.36 -7.10
N ASP A 7 12.10 -0.52 -7.51
CA ASP A 7 10.65 -0.22 -7.52
C ASP A 7 9.82 -1.30 -6.78
N HIS A 8 10.34 -1.77 -5.65
CA HIS A 8 9.69 -2.79 -4.82
C HIS A 8 8.32 -2.33 -4.27
N ALA A 9 8.12 -1.03 -4.07
CA ALA A 9 6.83 -0.49 -3.64
C ALA A 9 5.74 -0.59 -4.73
N ALA A 10 6.10 -0.65 -6.01
CA ALA A 10 5.16 -0.94 -7.09
C ALA A 10 4.86 -2.44 -7.17
N SER A 11 5.88 -3.29 -7.17
CA SER A 11 5.75 -4.75 -7.09
C SER A 11 7.09 -5.35 -6.69
N THR A 12 7.11 -6.34 -5.80
CA THR A 12 8.36 -7.04 -5.47
C THR A 12 8.43 -8.40 -6.17
N PRO A 13 9.62 -8.93 -6.50
CA PRO A 13 9.77 -10.26 -7.08
C PRO A 13 9.09 -11.33 -6.20
N MET A 14 8.47 -12.32 -6.85
CA MET A 14 7.91 -13.44 -6.12
C MET A 14 9.03 -14.23 -5.43
N ARG A 15 8.75 -14.65 -4.19
CA ARG A 15 9.64 -15.53 -3.43
C ARG A 15 9.67 -16.91 -4.08
N PRO A 16 10.86 -17.56 -4.20
CA PRO A 16 10.96 -18.90 -4.79
C PRO A 16 10.04 -19.94 -4.11
N GLU A 17 9.88 -19.84 -2.80
CA GLU A 17 9.04 -20.71 -1.99
C GLU A 17 7.54 -20.52 -2.35
N ALA A 18 7.11 -19.29 -2.58
CA ALA A 18 5.75 -18.99 -3.03
C ALA A 18 5.49 -19.56 -4.43
N ILE A 19 6.48 -19.47 -5.33
CA ILE A 19 6.40 -20.09 -6.67
C ILE A 19 6.29 -21.61 -6.54
N ALA A 20 7.10 -22.24 -5.69
CA ALA A 20 7.07 -23.67 -5.46
C ALA A 20 5.74 -24.13 -4.84
N ALA A 21 5.20 -23.40 -3.86
CA ALA A 21 3.92 -23.68 -3.23
C ALA A 21 2.74 -23.58 -4.20
N MET A 22 2.81 -22.66 -5.17
CA MET A 22 1.81 -22.46 -6.21
C MET A 22 1.74 -23.62 -7.21
N GLY A 23 2.89 -24.21 -7.56
CA GLY A 23 3.08 -25.14 -8.67
C GLY A 23 2.06 -26.29 -8.71
N PRO A 24 1.83 -27.05 -7.63
CA PRO A 24 0.90 -28.19 -7.63
C PRO A 24 -0.55 -27.83 -8.02
N TYR A 25 -0.97 -26.61 -7.76
CA TYR A 25 -2.35 -26.15 -8.01
C TYR A 25 -2.57 -25.62 -9.43
N LEU A 26 -1.50 -25.45 -10.19
CA LEU A 26 -1.56 -25.08 -11.62
C LEU A 26 -1.75 -26.28 -12.54
N ASP A 27 -1.31 -27.47 -12.12
CA ASP A 27 -1.26 -28.67 -12.96
C ASP A 27 -2.01 -29.86 -12.33
N VAL A 28 -1.55 -30.35 -11.17
CA VAL A 28 -2.04 -31.62 -10.59
C VAL A 28 -3.32 -31.45 -9.77
N LEU A 29 -3.44 -30.36 -9.01
CA LEU A 29 -4.54 -30.08 -8.06
C LEU A 29 -5.46 -28.94 -8.55
N TYR A 30 -5.74 -28.89 -9.82
CA TYR A 30 -6.44 -27.82 -10.52
C TYR A 30 -7.95 -27.72 -10.27
N ALA A 31 -8.53 -28.61 -9.46
CA ALA A 31 -9.98 -28.71 -9.32
C ALA A 31 -10.62 -27.48 -8.68
N ASN A 32 -11.83 -27.12 -9.12
CA ASN A 32 -12.64 -26.09 -8.49
C ASN A 32 -12.99 -26.51 -7.04
N PRO A 33 -12.65 -25.71 -6.02
CA PRO A 33 -12.88 -26.03 -4.60
C PRO A 33 -14.37 -26.13 -4.22
N SER A 34 -15.29 -25.63 -5.05
CA SER A 34 -16.75 -25.74 -4.82
C SER A 34 -17.33 -27.12 -5.12
N GLY A 35 -16.57 -28.02 -5.78
CA GLY A 35 -17.02 -29.36 -6.12
C GLY A 35 -17.12 -30.28 -4.91
N SER A 36 -17.84 -31.43 -5.08
CA SER A 36 -18.04 -32.43 -4.03
C SER A 36 -17.05 -33.61 -4.07
N HIS A 37 -16.32 -33.77 -5.19
CA HIS A 37 -15.39 -34.90 -5.37
C HIS A 37 -14.04 -34.68 -4.65
N ARG A 38 -13.25 -35.77 -4.53
CA ARG A 38 -11.99 -35.76 -3.80
C ARG A 38 -11.00 -34.65 -4.21
N PHE A 39 -10.87 -34.38 -5.51
CA PHE A 39 -9.97 -33.34 -6.01
C PHE A 39 -10.42 -31.94 -5.56
N ALA A 40 -11.72 -31.65 -5.61
CA ALA A 40 -12.27 -30.38 -5.12
C ALA A 40 -12.06 -30.21 -3.60
N ARG A 41 -12.22 -31.31 -2.82
CA ARG A 41 -11.96 -31.26 -1.37
C ARG A 41 -10.50 -30.94 -1.05
N ARG A 42 -9.52 -31.45 -1.84
CA ARG A 42 -8.10 -31.11 -1.68
C ARG A 42 -7.84 -29.64 -1.96
N ALA A 43 -8.43 -29.09 -3.01
CA ALA A 43 -8.31 -27.66 -3.32
C ALA A 43 -8.92 -26.78 -2.22
N ARG A 44 -10.07 -27.19 -1.66
CA ARG A 44 -10.70 -26.50 -0.53
C ARG A 44 -9.84 -26.57 0.72
N GLN A 45 -9.31 -27.73 1.07
CA GLN A 45 -8.39 -27.90 2.19
C GLN A 45 -7.18 -27.00 2.08
N ALA A 46 -6.59 -26.86 0.88
CA ALA A 46 -5.46 -25.96 0.65
C ALA A 46 -5.81 -24.49 0.91
N ILE A 47 -7.02 -24.05 0.54
CA ILE A 47 -7.50 -22.70 0.86
C ILE A 47 -7.69 -22.53 2.36
N ASP A 48 -8.25 -23.53 3.05
CA ASP A 48 -8.49 -23.48 4.49
C ASP A 48 -7.15 -23.42 5.24
N GLU A 49 -6.17 -24.25 4.88
CA GLU A 49 -4.80 -24.23 5.44
C GLU A 49 -4.08 -22.90 5.17
N ALA A 50 -4.23 -22.33 3.96
CA ALA A 50 -3.70 -21.02 3.63
C ALA A 50 -4.35 -19.90 4.48
N ARG A 51 -5.66 -20.00 4.70
CA ARG A 51 -6.42 -19.07 5.54
C ARG A 51 -6.00 -19.13 7.00
N ASP A 52 -5.79 -20.33 7.54
CA ASP A 52 -5.30 -20.54 8.91
C ASP A 52 -3.90 -19.92 9.07
N ARG A 53 -3.01 -20.11 8.08
CA ARG A 53 -1.67 -19.51 8.07
C ARG A 53 -1.71 -17.99 8.03
N VAL A 54 -2.52 -17.41 7.15
CA VAL A 54 -2.72 -15.94 7.07
C VAL A 54 -3.25 -15.40 8.39
N ALA A 55 -4.25 -16.06 8.98
CA ALA A 55 -4.84 -15.66 10.24
C ALA A 55 -3.83 -15.70 11.39
N ALA A 56 -2.98 -16.74 11.44
CA ALA A 56 -1.92 -16.87 12.44
C ALA A 56 -0.89 -15.72 12.34
N VAL A 57 -0.47 -15.36 11.12
CA VAL A 57 0.48 -14.25 10.91
C VAL A 57 -0.13 -12.91 11.29
N LEU A 58 -1.39 -12.68 10.93
CA LEU A 58 -2.08 -11.40 11.16
C LEU A 58 -2.67 -11.26 12.57
N GLY A 59 -2.60 -12.30 13.40
CA GLY A 59 -3.17 -12.29 14.75
C GLY A 59 -4.70 -12.16 14.76
N CYS A 60 -5.38 -12.77 13.77
CA CYS A 60 -6.84 -12.76 13.66
C CYS A 60 -7.42 -14.19 13.56
N ARG A 61 -8.76 -14.32 13.52
CA ARG A 61 -9.39 -15.61 13.31
C ARG A 61 -9.50 -15.97 11.83
N PRO A 62 -9.44 -17.27 11.45
CA PRO A 62 -9.60 -17.68 10.05
C PRO A 62 -10.94 -17.27 9.42
N ASP A 63 -12.01 -17.12 10.21
CA ASP A 63 -13.31 -16.66 9.72
C ASP A 63 -13.35 -15.16 9.43
N GLU A 64 -12.39 -14.39 9.91
CA GLU A 64 -12.21 -12.97 9.64
C GLU A 64 -11.46 -12.70 8.32
N VAL A 65 -10.73 -13.68 7.79
CA VAL A 65 -9.97 -13.55 6.55
C VAL A 65 -10.87 -13.73 5.32
N VAL A 66 -10.76 -12.84 4.34
CA VAL A 66 -11.40 -12.89 3.02
C VAL A 66 -10.34 -12.76 1.95
N PHE A 67 -10.27 -13.70 1.01
CA PHE A 67 -9.40 -13.59 -0.15
C PHE A 67 -10.06 -12.76 -1.24
N THR A 68 -9.33 -11.75 -1.76
CA THR A 68 -9.75 -10.84 -2.82
C THR A 68 -8.82 -10.97 -4.03
N GLY A 69 -9.12 -10.27 -5.13
CA GLY A 69 -8.30 -10.28 -6.34
C GLY A 69 -7.12 -9.30 -6.30
N SER A 70 -7.12 -8.35 -5.36
CA SER A 70 -6.06 -7.34 -5.21
C SER A 70 -6.23 -6.57 -3.89
N GLY A 71 -5.25 -5.74 -3.52
CA GLY A 71 -5.40 -4.74 -2.45
C GLY A 71 -6.53 -3.76 -2.78
N THR A 72 -6.55 -3.21 -3.99
CA THR A 72 -7.61 -2.30 -4.45
C THR A 72 -9.01 -2.89 -4.27
N GLU A 73 -9.21 -4.18 -4.56
CA GLU A 73 -10.49 -4.85 -4.29
C GLU A 73 -10.77 -4.93 -2.79
N GLY A 74 -9.75 -5.21 -1.97
CA GLY A 74 -9.86 -5.24 -0.51
C GLY A 74 -10.26 -3.88 0.07
N ASP A 75 -9.58 -2.80 -0.35
CA ASP A 75 -9.86 -1.43 0.08
C ASP A 75 -11.27 -0.98 -0.33
N ASN A 76 -11.64 -1.23 -1.59
CA ASN A 76 -12.99 -0.93 -2.07
C ASN A 76 -14.06 -1.73 -1.31
N MET A 77 -13.79 -3.02 -1.04
CA MET A 77 -14.71 -3.85 -0.26
C MET A 77 -14.85 -3.32 1.18
N ALA A 78 -13.77 -2.86 1.79
CA ALA A 78 -13.78 -2.27 3.11
C ALA A 78 -14.58 -0.95 3.12
N VAL A 79 -14.20 0.03 2.30
CA VAL A 79 -14.75 1.39 2.35
C VAL A 79 -16.12 1.46 1.68
N ALA A 80 -16.22 1.10 0.39
CA ALA A 80 -17.50 1.13 -0.32
C ALA A 80 -18.51 0.12 0.24
N GLY A 81 -18.00 -1.04 0.72
CA GLY A 81 -18.84 -2.02 1.41
C GLY A 81 -19.40 -1.51 2.73
N ALA A 82 -18.63 -0.76 3.52
CA ALA A 82 -19.11 -0.13 4.76
C ALA A 82 -20.15 0.98 4.46
N ILE A 83 -19.88 1.85 3.50
CA ILE A 83 -20.84 2.87 3.01
C ILE A 83 -22.17 2.21 2.61
N ARG A 84 -22.09 1.15 1.79
CA ARG A 84 -23.26 0.43 1.31
C ARG A 84 -24.03 -0.26 2.43
N ALA A 85 -23.33 -0.89 3.38
CA ALA A 85 -23.96 -1.50 4.55
C ALA A 85 -24.68 -0.47 5.43
N ALA A 86 -24.06 0.69 5.64
CA ALA A 86 -24.66 1.80 6.38
C ALA A 86 -25.95 2.29 5.71
N ARG A 87 -25.94 2.50 4.40
CA ARG A 87 -27.12 2.92 3.62
C ARG A 87 -28.24 1.89 3.63
N HIS A 88 -27.92 0.61 3.55
CA HIS A 88 -28.91 -0.47 3.71
C HIS A 88 -29.55 -0.48 5.10
N ALA A 89 -28.81 -0.04 6.13
CA ALA A 89 -29.30 0.13 7.50
C ALA A 89 -30.01 1.48 7.75
N GLY A 90 -30.22 2.29 6.71
CA GLY A 90 -30.89 3.61 6.79
C GLY A 90 -30.01 4.74 7.33
N ARG A 91 -28.67 4.54 7.38
CA ARG A 91 -27.68 5.57 7.76
C ARG A 91 -27.16 6.31 6.51
N ALA A 92 -26.47 7.44 6.70
CA ALA A 92 -26.01 8.27 5.59
C ALA A 92 -24.91 7.61 4.73
N GLY A 93 -24.09 6.74 5.30
CA GLY A 93 -22.95 6.12 4.63
C GLY A 93 -21.80 7.12 4.47
N VAL A 94 -21.38 7.73 5.58
CA VAL A 94 -20.33 8.75 5.62
C VAL A 94 -18.96 8.09 5.73
N ALA A 95 -18.04 8.49 4.86
CA ALA A 95 -16.66 8.02 4.84
C ALA A 95 -15.66 9.15 5.09
N VAL A 96 -14.59 8.87 5.84
CA VAL A 96 -13.53 9.83 6.16
C VAL A 96 -12.17 9.19 5.88
N CYS A 97 -11.25 9.91 5.19
CA CYS A 97 -9.87 9.48 5.00
C CYS A 97 -8.90 10.67 4.94
N PRO A 98 -7.58 10.48 5.20
CA PRO A 98 -6.59 11.52 4.97
C PRO A 98 -6.29 11.72 3.48
N ALA A 99 -5.81 12.92 3.13
CA ALA A 99 -5.50 13.33 1.76
C ALA A 99 -4.33 12.57 1.11
N VAL A 100 -3.64 11.71 1.84
CA VAL A 100 -2.47 10.93 1.37
C VAL A 100 -2.79 9.46 1.11
N GLU A 101 -4.07 9.08 1.16
CA GLU A 101 -4.49 7.71 0.88
C GLU A 101 -4.16 7.29 -0.56
N HIS A 102 -4.01 6.00 -0.76
CA HIS A 102 -3.96 5.43 -2.10
C HIS A 102 -5.30 5.66 -2.82
N HIS A 103 -5.27 5.84 -4.14
CA HIS A 103 -6.48 6.05 -4.97
C HIS A 103 -7.56 4.96 -4.78
N ALA A 104 -7.19 3.74 -4.37
CA ALA A 104 -8.16 2.69 -4.03
C ALA A 104 -9.10 3.06 -2.87
N VAL A 105 -8.69 4.00 -2.00
CA VAL A 105 -9.48 4.56 -0.91
C VAL A 105 -9.91 5.98 -1.23
N LEU A 106 -8.97 6.84 -1.62
CA LEU A 106 -9.22 8.26 -1.85
C LEU A 106 -10.31 8.48 -2.90
N ASP A 107 -10.24 7.81 -4.06
CA ASP A 107 -11.25 7.96 -5.11
C ASP A 107 -12.64 7.49 -4.66
N VAL A 108 -12.71 6.43 -3.82
CA VAL A 108 -13.99 5.96 -3.27
C VAL A 108 -14.60 7.01 -2.36
N VAL A 109 -13.79 7.70 -1.55
CA VAL A 109 -14.25 8.74 -0.63
C VAL A 109 -14.57 10.02 -1.40
N GLU A 110 -13.71 10.48 -2.31
CA GLU A 110 -13.93 11.74 -3.06
C GLU A 110 -15.09 11.68 -4.04
N HIS A 111 -15.39 10.51 -4.62
CA HIS A 111 -16.54 10.36 -5.53
C HIS A 111 -17.87 10.12 -4.79
N ASP A 112 -17.84 9.93 -3.48
CA ASP A 112 -19.07 9.81 -2.68
C ASP A 112 -19.49 11.19 -2.14
N GLU A 113 -20.76 11.54 -2.31
CA GLU A 113 -21.31 12.83 -1.84
C GLU A 113 -21.19 13.04 -0.32
N ARG A 114 -20.95 11.97 0.43
CA ARG A 114 -20.76 11.93 1.88
C ARG A 114 -19.34 11.57 2.28
N GLY A 115 -18.40 11.74 1.35
CA GLY A 115 -16.98 11.54 1.60
C GLY A 115 -16.31 12.80 2.14
N HIS A 116 -15.39 12.63 3.09
CA HIS A 116 -14.65 13.70 3.73
C HIS A 116 -13.15 13.39 3.75
N VAL A 117 -12.36 14.35 3.29
CA VAL A 117 -10.90 14.24 3.28
C VAL A 117 -10.34 15.14 4.37
N VAL A 118 -9.46 14.59 5.22
CA VAL A 118 -8.82 15.34 6.31
C VAL A 118 -7.35 15.63 6.01
N ALA A 119 -6.84 16.69 6.66
CA ALA A 119 -5.47 17.16 6.48
C ALA A 119 -4.43 16.17 7.03
N VAL A 120 -3.18 16.37 6.58
CA VAL A 120 -1.98 15.68 7.06
C VAL A 120 -0.90 16.69 7.44
N ASP A 121 0.09 16.24 8.21
CA ASP A 121 1.29 17.04 8.51
C ASP A 121 2.34 16.95 7.37
N ALA A 122 3.43 17.67 7.54
CA ALA A 122 4.53 17.71 6.57
C ALA A 122 5.27 16.35 6.42
N ALA A 123 5.06 15.41 7.31
CA ALA A 123 5.56 14.04 7.19
C ALA A 123 4.53 13.08 6.57
N GLY A 124 3.35 13.56 6.17
CA GLY A 124 2.26 12.76 5.60
C GLY A 124 1.49 11.94 6.63
N ARG A 125 1.58 12.27 7.92
CA ARG A 125 0.77 11.64 8.96
C ARG A 125 -0.57 12.37 9.07
N VAL A 126 -1.64 11.63 9.33
CA VAL A 126 -2.95 12.24 9.56
C VAL A 126 -2.90 13.28 10.69
N ASP A 127 -3.46 14.46 10.45
CA ASP A 127 -3.66 15.47 11.48
C ASP A 127 -4.81 15.03 12.40
N LEU A 128 -4.45 14.60 13.62
CA LEU A 128 -5.40 14.05 14.58
C LEU A 128 -6.44 15.07 15.06
N ASP A 129 -6.08 16.35 15.13
CA ASP A 129 -6.99 17.43 15.48
C ASP A 129 -8.00 17.68 14.35
N SER A 130 -7.53 17.70 13.09
CA SER A 130 -8.37 17.78 11.91
C SER A 130 -9.34 16.59 11.82
N LEU A 131 -8.85 15.37 12.09
CA LEU A 131 -9.68 14.16 12.13
C LEU A 131 -10.76 14.27 13.20
N ALA A 132 -10.38 14.60 14.45
CA ALA A 132 -11.30 14.72 15.57
C ALA A 132 -12.38 15.78 15.32
N MET A 133 -11.99 16.96 14.83
CA MET A 133 -12.93 18.04 14.50
C MET A 133 -13.92 17.61 13.40
N THR A 134 -13.45 16.94 12.36
CA THR A 134 -14.32 16.45 11.28
C THR A 134 -15.32 15.44 11.81
N LEU A 135 -14.90 14.47 12.62
CA LEU A 135 -15.79 13.46 13.20
C LEU A 135 -16.82 14.07 14.14
N ASP A 136 -16.43 15.04 14.97
CA ASP A 136 -17.36 15.77 15.85
C ASP A 136 -18.39 16.60 15.07
N GLN A 137 -17.98 17.29 14.01
CA GLN A 137 -18.88 18.06 13.15
C GLN A 137 -19.92 17.17 12.46
N LEU A 138 -19.50 16.03 11.92
CA LEU A 138 -20.38 15.04 11.30
C LEU A 138 -21.40 14.51 12.31
N SER A 139 -20.94 14.16 13.51
CA SER A 139 -21.82 13.71 14.60
C SER A 139 -22.83 14.79 15.02
N ALA A 140 -22.40 16.05 15.11
CA ALA A 140 -23.28 17.17 15.46
C ALA A 140 -24.36 17.46 14.39
N LEU A 141 -24.06 17.15 13.13
CA LEU A 141 -25.02 17.25 12.01
C LEU A 141 -26.02 16.09 11.95
N GLY A 142 -25.84 15.06 12.78
CA GLY A 142 -26.67 13.85 12.78
C GLY A 142 -26.24 12.78 11.76
N ASP A 143 -25.14 12.99 11.07
CA ASP A 143 -24.57 12.09 10.07
C ASP A 143 -23.17 11.61 10.54
N PRO A 144 -23.04 10.81 11.63
CA PRO A 144 -21.75 10.34 12.10
C PRO A 144 -21.05 9.48 11.05
N ALA A 145 -19.72 9.46 11.08
CA ALA A 145 -18.93 8.62 10.19
C ALA A 145 -19.30 7.13 10.34
N ASP A 146 -19.45 6.45 9.20
CA ASP A 146 -19.69 5.01 9.11
C ASP A 146 -18.41 4.23 8.89
N VAL A 147 -17.43 4.86 8.22
CA VAL A 147 -16.08 4.32 8.02
C VAL A 147 -15.04 5.43 8.08
N VAL A 148 -13.94 5.15 8.78
CA VAL A 148 -12.72 5.95 8.78
C VAL A 148 -11.61 5.07 8.23
N SER A 149 -10.92 5.52 7.19
CA SER A 149 -9.78 4.81 6.59
C SER A 149 -8.51 5.61 6.79
N VAL A 150 -7.46 4.99 7.33
CA VAL A 150 -6.12 5.60 7.44
C VAL A 150 -5.08 4.54 7.13
N MET A 151 -4.28 4.75 6.09
CA MET A 151 -3.29 3.78 5.65
C MET A 151 -2.16 3.56 6.67
N ALA A 152 -1.70 2.31 6.78
CA ALA A 152 -0.64 1.94 7.72
C ALA A 152 0.74 2.42 7.28
N VAL A 153 1.04 2.31 5.97
CA VAL A 153 2.33 2.71 5.39
C VAL A 153 2.09 3.37 4.04
N ASN A 154 2.51 4.61 3.89
CA ASN A 154 2.32 5.33 2.63
C ASN A 154 3.17 4.74 1.49
N ASN A 155 2.56 4.48 0.35
CA ASN A 155 3.19 3.85 -0.81
C ASN A 155 4.16 4.77 -1.58
N GLU A 156 4.06 6.08 -1.42
CA GLU A 156 4.93 7.05 -2.10
C GLU A 156 6.11 7.45 -1.23
N VAL A 157 5.84 8.05 -0.08
CA VAL A 157 6.87 8.64 0.80
C VAL A 157 7.30 7.72 1.94
N GLY A 158 6.59 6.61 2.14
CA GLY A 158 6.94 5.57 3.10
C GLY A 158 6.53 5.83 4.54
N THR A 159 5.84 6.92 4.85
CA THR A 159 5.40 7.28 6.20
C THR A 159 4.67 6.13 6.86
N ILE A 160 5.06 5.78 8.09
CA ILE A 160 4.38 4.80 8.94
C ILE A 160 3.42 5.55 9.87
N THR A 161 2.17 5.10 9.91
CA THR A 161 1.12 5.66 10.77
C THR A 161 1.11 4.95 12.12
N ASP A 162 1.04 5.71 13.21
CA ASP A 162 0.71 5.19 14.54
C ASP A 162 -0.81 4.91 14.61
N LEU A 163 -1.18 3.66 14.30
CA LEU A 163 -2.58 3.25 14.25
C LEU A 163 -3.23 3.20 15.65
N ASP A 164 -2.47 3.06 16.73
CA ASP A 164 -3.00 3.13 18.09
C ASP A 164 -3.47 4.56 18.42
N GLU A 165 -2.67 5.59 18.07
CA GLU A 165 -3.09 6.98 18.25
C GLU A 165 -4.34 7.31 17.44
N VAL A 166 -4.38 6.92 16.16
CA VAL A 166 -5.55 7.12 15.29
C VAL A 166 -6.77 6.39 15.86
N ALA A 167 -6.60 5.13 16.28
CA ALA A 167 -7.69 4.33 16.86
C ALA A 167 -8.31 4.99 18.08
N ARG A 168 -7.49 5.60 18.97
CA ARG A 168 -8.00 6.34 20.13
C ARG A 168 -8.89 7.52 19.71
N VAL A 169 -8.51 8.26 18.67
CA VAL A 169 -9.33 9.35 18.13
C VAL A 169 -10.63 8.80 17.52
N VAL A 170 -10.53 7.80 16.64
CA VAL A 170 -11.70 7.20 15.98
C VAL A 170 -12.68 6.63 17.01
N ARG A 171 -12.20 5.85 17.98
CA ARG A 171 -13.07 5.25 19.02
C ARG A 171 -13.74 6.28 19.93
N ARG A 172 -13.09 7.43 20.14
CA ARG A 172 -13.64 8.53 20.95
C ARG A 172 -14.69 9.34 20.18
N HIS A 173 -14.45 9.69 18.93
CA HIS A 173 -15.25 10.66 18.18
C HIS A 173 -16.24 10.00 17.20
N ALA A 174 -15.99 8.74 16.80
CA ALA A 174 -16.85 7.94 15.90
C ALA A 174 -16.90 6.47 16.38
N PRO A 175 -17.41 6.16 17.58
CA PRO A 175 -17.29 4.83 18.19
C PRO A 175 -18.00 3.71 17.43
N THR A 176 -18.93 4.03 16.54
CA THR A 176 -19.66 3.06 15.70
C THR A 176 -19.08 2.92 14.30
N ALA A 177 -18.14 3.78 13.90
CA ALA A 177 -17.50 3.70 12.60
C ALA A 177 -16.67 2.41 12.47
N TRP A 178 -16.59 1.87 11.26
CA TRP A 178 -15.54 0.95 10.89
C TRP A 178 -14.22 1.71 10.83
N PHE A 179 -13.18 1.18 11.47
CA PHE A 179 -11.83 1.69 11.30
C PHE A 179 -11.06 0.76 10.35
N HIS A 180 -10.78 1.26 9.16
CA HIS A 180 -10.07 0.58 8.08
C HIS A 180 -8.63 1.08 7.98
N THR A 181 -7.71 0.18 7.62
CA THR A 181 -6.36 0.54 7.18
C THR A 181 -6.02 -0.16 5.87
N ASP A 182 -5.57 0.63 4.87
CA ASP A 182 -4.79 0.09 3.76
C ASP A 182 -3.40 -0.29 4.30
N ALA A 183 -3.17 -1.59 4.46
CA ALA A 183 -1.91 -2.17 4.93
C ALA A 183 -1.12 -2.83 3.77
N VAL A 184 -1.44 -2.48 2.53
CA VAL A 184 -0.82 -3.06 1.32
C VAL A 184 0.70 -2.91 1.34
N GLN A 185 1.23 -1.83 1.88
CA GLN A 185 2.67 -1.60 2.03
C GLN A 185 3.24 -2.04 3.39
N ALA A 186 2.43 -2.55 4.33
CA ALA A 186 2.86 -2.79 5.71
C ALA A 186 3.60 -4.11 5.93
N ALA A 187 3.26 -5.18 5.20
CA ALA A 187 3.63 -6.56 5.49
C ALA A 187 5.14 -6.78 5.74
N SER A 188 6.00 -6.08 5.00
CA SER A 188 7.45 -6.20 5.13
C SER A 188 8.06 -5.28 6.20
N TRP A 189 7.31 -4.31 6.74
CA TRP A 189 7.89 -3.20 7.49
C TRP A 189 7.30 -2.97 8.88
N VAL A 190 6.10 -3.48 9.17
CA VAL A 190 5.39 -3.23 10.43
C VAL A 190 4.99 -4.55 11.07
N ASP A 191 5.08 -4.65 12.39
CA ASP A 191 4.58 -5.80 13.13
C ASP A 191 3.04 -5.80 13.13
N TRP A 192 2.45 -6.97 12.90
CA TRP A 192 1.00 -7.10 12.92
C TRP A 192 0.40 -6.89 14.32
N ALA A 193 1.21 -7.05 15.38
CA ALA A 193 0.82 -6.69 16.72
C ALA A 193 0.55 -5.19 16.89
N ASP A 194 1.19 -4.34 16.05
CA ASP A 194 1.00 -2.88 16.03
C ASP A 194 -0.12 -2.44 15.07
N VAL A 195 -0.66 -3.35 14.26
CA VAL A 195 -1.72 -3.04 13.27
C VAL A 195 -3.05 -3.65 13.68
N THR A 196 -3.10 -4.98 13.72
CA THR A 196 -4.35 -5.73 13.79
C THR A 196 -5.19 -5.44 15.05
N PRO A 197 -4.64 -5.22 16.26
CA PRO A 197 -5.46 -4.94 17.44
C PRO A 197 -6.24 -3.63 17.39
N HIS A 198 -5.76 -2.67 16.60
CA HIS A 198 -6.26 -1.29 16.61
C HIS A 198 -7.37 -1.04 15.59
N VAL A 199 -7.50 -1.86 14.55
CA VAL A 199 -8.39 -1.66 13.42
C VAL A 199 -9.42 -2.78 13.25
N ASP A 200 -10.51 -2.49 12.55
CA ASP A 200 -11.57 -3.47 12.26
C ASP A 200 -11.37 -4.13 10.89
N LEU A 201 -10.85 -3.38 9.92
CA LEU A 201 -10.66 -3.79 8.53
C LEU A 201 -9.21 -3.57 8.11
N VAL A 202 -8.55 -4.60 7.55
CA VAL A 202 -7.16 -4.54 7.08
C VAL A 202 -7.07 -5.09 5.67
N ALA A 203 -6.62 -4.27 4.72
CA ALA A 203 -6.41 -4.72 3.35
C ALA A 203 -4.93 -4.95 3.02
N LEU A 204 -4.64 -6.06 2.33
CA LEU A 204 -3.29 -6.42 1.88
C LEU A 204 -3.28 -6.84 0.40
N SER A 205 -2.10 -6.78 -0.23
CA SER A 205 -1.88 -7.26 -1.60
C SER A 205 -0.63 -8.12 -1.70
N ALA A 206 -0.78 -9.36 -2.16
CA ALA A 206 0.28 -10.36 -2.12
C ALA A 206 1.57 -9.96 -2.87
N HIS A 207 1.45 -9.25 -4.00
CA HIS A 207 2.60 -8.85 -4.80
C HIS A 207 3.49 -7.78 -4.13
N LYS A 208 3.12 -7.24 -2.98
CA LYS A 208 3.93 -6.27 -2.22
C LYS A 208 4.86 -6.94 -1.21
N PHE A 209 4.64 -8.22 -0.90
CA PHE A 209 5.46 -9.00 0.03
C PHE A 209 6.01 -10.30 -0.57
N GLY A 210 6.12 -10.37 -1.89
CA GLY A 210 6.71 -11.53 -2.59
C GLY A 210 5.74 -12.65 -2.90
N GLY A 211 4.44 -12.39 -2.82
CA GLY A 211 3.38 -13.26 -3.33
C GLY A 211 3.01 -12.93 -4.79
N PRO A 212 2.03 -13.63 -5.37
CA PRO A 212 1.59 -13.41 -6.74
C PRO A 212 0.72 -12.16 -6.90
N LYS A 213 0.73 -11.57 -8.10
CA LYS A 213 -0.30 -10.63 -8.53
C LYS A 213 -1.66 -11.33 -8.62
N GLY A 214 -2.76 -10.59 -8.50
CA GLY A 214 -4.11 -11.16 -8.60
C GLY A 214 -4.58 -11.87 -7.32
N VAL A 215 -3.97 -11.58 -6.17
CA VAL A 215 -4.42 -12.00 -4.84
C VAL A 215 -4.29 -10.83 -3.86
N GLY A 216 -5.39 -10.53 -3.19
CA GLY A 216 -5.45 -9.66 -2.02
C GLY A 216 -6.06 -10.39 -0.82
N ILE A 217 -6.00 -9.76 0.31
CA ILE A 217 -6.56 -10.24 1.58
C ILE A 217 -7.28 -9.06 2.23
N LEU A 218 -8.51 -9.28 2.68
CA LEU A 218 -9.20 -8.38 3.59
C LEU A 218 -9.42 -9.13 4.90
N VAL A 219 -8.97 -8.56 6.01
CA VAL A 219 -9.37 -9.00 7.35
C VAL A 219 -10.53 -8.14 7.81
N GLU A 220 -11.63 -8.78 8.25
CA GLU A 220 -12.82 -8.13 8.78
C GLU A 220 -13.11 -8.65 10.19
N ARG A 221 -12.83 -7.83 11.21
CA ARG A 221 -12.79 -8.23 12.62
C ARG A 221 -13.99 -7.79 13.42
N GLY A 222 -14.30 -8.57 14.45
CA GLY A 222 -14.96 -8.13 15.68
C GLY A 222 -16.44 -7.85 15.65
N ARG A 223 -17.12 -7.79 14.48
CA ARG A 223 -18.56 -7.50 14.40
C ARG A 223 -19.40 -8.75 14.15
N ALA A 224 -20.67 -8.71 14.58
CA ALA A 224 -21.61 -9.77 14.28
C ALA A 224 -21.83 -9.92 12.76
N ALA A 225 -22.22 -11.11 12.31
CA ALA A 225 -22.41 -11.38 10.88
C ALA A 225 -23.42 -10.44 10.21
N ALA A 226 -24.40 -9.94 10.95
CA ALA A 226 -25.39 -8.97 10.46
C ALA A 226 -24.86 -7.54 10.31
N GLU A 227 -23.67 -7.26 10.85
CA GLU A 227 -23.04 -5.93 10.84
C GLU A 227 -21.82 -5.87 9.93
N ARG A 228 -21.61 -6.88 9.09
CA ARG A 228 -20.47 -6.96 8.15
C ARG A 228 -20.58 -5.92 7.04
N VAL A 229 -19.42 -5.61 6.44
CA VAL A 229 -19.41 -4.78 5.22
C VAL A 229 -20.18 -5.48 4.10
N ALA A 230 -20.89 -4.72 3.26
CA ALA A 230 -21.65 -5.30 2.16
C ALA A 230 -20.71 -5.79 1.05
N PRO A 231 -20.96 -6.97 0.47
CA PRO A 231 -20.13 -7.48 -0.62
C PRO A 231 -20.24 -6.56 -1.86
N ILE A 232 -19.11 -6.32 -2.53
CA ILE A 232 -19.07 -5.60 -3.79
C ILE A 232 -19.15 -6.54 -5.00
N ILE A 233 -18.72 -7.81 -4.86
CA ILE A 233 -18.83 -8.86 -5.87
C ILE A 233 -19.77 -9.94 -5.35
N VAL A 234 -20.94 -10.04 -5.94
CA VAL A 234 -21.98 -10.99 -5.55
C VAL A 234 -22.08 -12.15 -6.55
N GLY A 235 -22.59 -13.33 -6.12
CA GLY A 235 -22.74 -14.49 -7.01
C GLY A 235 -22.78 -15.82 -6.25
N GLY A 236 -21.81 -16.73 -6.52
CA GLY A 236 -21.80 -18.12 -6.11
C GLY A 236 -21.51 -18.44 -4.63
N GLY A 237 -21.50 -17.45 -3.74
CA GLY A 237 -21.39 -17.65 -2.29
C GLY A 237 -20.00 -17.99 -1.75
N GLN A 238 -18.93 -17.87 -2.58
CA GLN A 238 -17.57 -18.09 -2.12
C GLN A 238 -17.20 -17.07 -1.02
N GLU A 239 -16.14 -17.33 -0.29
CA GLU A 239 -15.70 -16.51 0.86
C GLU A 239 -16.85 -16.21 1.84
N ARG A 240 -17.74 -17.19 2.05
CA ARG A 240 -18.91 -17.10 2.94
C ARG A 240 -19.83 -15.93 2.58
N GLU A 241 -20.14 -15.80 1.26
CA GLU A 241 -20.98 -14.75 0.66
C GLU A 241 -20.39 -13.33 0.71
N ARG A 242 -19.14 -13.17 1.20
CA ARG A 242 -18.48 -11.86 1.26
C ARG A 242 -17.82 -11.46 -0.05
N ARG A 243 -17.31 -12.47 -0.81
CA ARG A 243 -16.65 -12.23 -2.10
C ARG A 243 -16.87 -13.43 -3.01
N SER A 244 -17.77 -13.30 -3.97
CA SER A 244 -18.11 -14.36 -4.90
C SER A 244 -17.11 -14.49 -6.06
N GLY A 245 -17.09 -15.65 -6.69
CA GLY A 245 -16.21 -16.00 -7.81
C GLY A 245 -15.28 -17.17 -7.48
N THR A 246 -14.92 -17.93 -8.51
CA THR A 246 -14.03 -19.10 -8.33
C THR A 246 -12.72 -18.65 -7.68
N GLN A 247 -12.36 -19.32 -6.59
CA GLN A 247 -11.18 -18.98 -5.80
C GLN A 247 -9.89 -19.35 -6.54
N ASN A 248 -8.91 -18.45 -6.55
CA ASN A 248 -7.57 -18.65 -7.10
C ASN A 248 -6.72 -19.49 -6.14
N VAL A 249 -6.93 -20.80 -6.11
CA VAL A 249 -6.29 -21.73 -5.15
C VAL A 249 -4.77 -21.59 -5.18
N ALA A 250 -4.16 -21.64 -6.36
CA ALA A 250 -2.72 -21.52 -6.54
C ALA A 250 -2.17 -20.20 -5.97
N GLY A 251 -2.82 -19.09 -6.33
CA GLY A 251 -2.41 -17.76 -5.84
C GLY A 251 -2.61 -17.57 -4.35
N ILE A 252 -3.71 -18.10 -3.78
CA ILE A 252 -4.01 -18.03 -2.34
C ILE A 252 -2.95 -18.78 -1.53
N VAL A 253 -2.58 -19.98 -1.95
CA VAL A 253 -1.53 -20.78 -1.28
C VAL A 253 -0.18 -20.07 -1.34
N ALA A 254 0.19 -19.54 -2.52
CA ALA A 254 1.43 -18.80 -2.69
C ALA A 254 1.46 -17.50 -1.87
N ALA A 255 0.32 -16.79 -1.78
CA ALA A 255 0.21 -15.57 -0.97
C ALA A 255 0.39 -15.85 0.53
N ALA A 256 -0.21 -16.93 1.04
CA ALA A 256 -0.06 -17.34 2.44
C ALA A 256 1.39 -17.75 2.77
N GLU A 257 2.07 -18.46 1.85
CA GLU A 257 3.48 -18.82 1.99
C GLU A 257 4.37 -17.57 2.02
N ALA A 258 4.20 -16.66 1.05
CA ALA A 258 4.96 -15.42 0.99
C ALA A 258 4.76 -14.55 2.24
N LEU A 259 3.53 -14.46 2.75
CA LEU A 259 3.22 -13.68 3.95
C LEU A 259 3.91 -14.24 5.18
N ALA A 260 3.90 -15.57 5.36
CA ALA A 260 4.56 -16.22 6.49
C ALA A 260 6.08 -15.98 6.48
N ILE A 261 6.74 -16.22 5.33
CA ILE A 261 8.19 -15.98 5.19
C ILE A 261 8.52 -14.51 5.43
N THR A 262 7.72 -13.60 4.88
CA THR A 262 7.93 -12.16 5.08
C THR A 262 7.80 -11.76 6.55
N ALA A 263 6.88 -12.36 7.30
CA ALA A 263 6.73 -12.12 8.72
C ALA A 263 7.93 -12.67 9.53
N ASP A 264 8.40 -13.88 9.19
CA ASP A 264 9.53 -14.50 9.87
C ASP A 264 10.84 -13.75 9.64
N GLU A 265 11.06 -13.20 8.44
CA GLU A 265 12.27 -12.47 8.06
C GLU A 265 12.22 -10.96 8.39
N ARG A 266 11.05 -10.41 8.68
CA ARG A 266 10.78 -8.96 8.73
C ARG A 266 11.78 -8.17 9.59
N GLU A 267 12.06 -8.62 10.81
CA GLU A 267 12.94 -7.89 11.72
C GLU A 267 14.38 -7.78 11.17
N ALA A 268 14.91 -8.87 10.63
CA ALA A 268 16.22 -8.88 10.00
C ALA A 268 16.26 -8.04 8.71
N GLU A 269 15.19 -8.10 7.90
CA GLU A 269 15.06 -7.32 6.67
C GLU A 269 14.91 -5.82 6.93
N ILE A 270 14.22 -5.39 7.96
CA ILE A 270 14.13 -3.98 8.36
C ILE A 270 15.54 -3.43 8.62
N VAL A 271 16.38 -4.16 9.33
CA VAL A 271 17.75 -3.73 9.62
C VAL A 271 18.60 -3.71 8.34
N ARG A 272 18.59 -4.79 7.56
CA ARG A 272 19.40 -4.93 6.35
C ARG A 272 19.00 -3.92 5.26
N VAL A 273 17.73 -3.86 4.95
CA VAL A 273 17.18 -2.99 3.90
C VAL A 273 17.25 -1.53 4.32
N GLY A 274 17.02 -1.23 5.61
CA GLY A 274 17.19 0.12 6.15
C GLY A 274 18.61 0.65 5.98
N ALA A 275 19.61 -0.18 6.23
CA ALA A 275 21.01 0.20 6.00
C ALA A 275 21.31 0.46 4.51
N LEU A 276 20.76 -0.33 3.59
CA LEU A 276 20.89 -0.10 2.14
C LEU A 276 20.21 1.20 1.70
N ARG A 277 18.99 1.46 2.20
CA ARG A 277 18.26 2.70 1.96
C ARG A 277 19.04 3.92 2.46
N ASP A 278 19.56 3.87 3.67
CA ASP A 278 20.33 4.96 4.27
C ASP A 278 21.60 5.25 3.47
N ALA A 279 22.36 4.21 3.12
CA ALA A 279 23.56 4.34 2.28
C ALA A 279 23.24 4.94 0.89
N LEU A 280 22.10 4.54 0.29
CA LEU A 280 21.65 5.09 -0.99
C LEU A 280 21.37 6.60 -0.88
N VAL A 281 20.60 7.01 0.11
CA VAL A 281 20.20 8.43 0.28
C VAL A 281 21.41 9.28 0.67
N ASP A 282 22.27 8.83 1.59
CA ASP A 282 23.46 9.58 2.03
C ASP A 282 24.42 9.84 0.86
N ARG A 283 24.69 8.83 0.07
CA ARG A 283 25.59 8.94 -1.09
C ARG A 283 24.98 9.74 -2.25
N LEU A 284 23.66 9.71 -2.43
CA LEU A 284 22.98 10.60 -3.36
C LEU A 284 23.09 12.05 -2.89
N ALA A 285 22.94 12.33 -1.60
CA ALA A 285 23.09 13.68 -1.05
C ALA A 285 24.50 14.25 -1.20
N GLU A 286 25.55 13.40 -1.25
CA GLU A 286 26.93 13.82 -1.54
C GLU A 286 27.16 14.18 -3.02
N SER A 287 26.36 13.61 -3.93
CA SER A 287 26.56 13.74 -5.39
C SER A 287 25.51 14.60 -6.10
N VAL A 288 24.38 14.87 -5.45
CA VAL A 288 23.24 15.61 -6.02
C VAL A 288 22.89 16.78 -5.12
N ASP A 289 23.28 17.98 -5.55
CA ASP A 289 22.91 19.22 -4.85
C ASP A 289 21.39 19.46 -4.88
N ASP A 290 20.88 20.25 -3.95
CA ASP A 290 19.47 20.66 -3.86
C ASP A 290 18.49 19.46 -3.89
N MET A 291 18.86 18.36 -3.23
CA MET A 291 18.04 17.20 -2.98
C MET A 291 17.49 17.25 -1.55
N ILE A 292 16.19 16.98 -1.39
CA ILE A 292 15.56 16.82 -0.07
C ILE A 292 15.04 15.39 0.10
N GLU A 293 15.30 14.76 1.24
CA GLU A 293 14.63 13.54 1.67
C GLU A 293 13.27 13.94 2.27
N THR A 294 12.16 13.41 1.72
CA THR A 294 10.81 13.93 1.95
C THR A 294 10.29 13.69 3.36
N VAL A 295 10.61 12.54 3.94
CA VAL A 295 10.17 12.14 5.28
C VAL A 295 11.36 11.73 6.13
N PRO A 296 11.43 12.14 7.42
CA PRO A 296 12.48 11.70 8.33
C PRO A 296 12.56 10.17 8.45
N ARG A 297 13.77 9.61 8.50
CA ARG A 297 14.02 8.16 8.45
C ARG A 297 13.33 7.36 9.55
N HIS A 298 13.19 7.94 10.74
CA HIS A 298 12.54 7.29 11.89
C HIS A 298 11.01 7.26 11.80
N LEU A 299 10.42 7.96 10.83
CA LEU A 299 8.97 8.01 10.59
C LEU A 299 8.55 7.21 9.37
N LYS A 300 9.48 6.54 8.68
CA LYS A 300 9.16 5.83 7.44
C LYS A 300 9.68 4.40 7.38
N SER A 301 9.09 3.61 6.50
CA SER A 301 9.46 2.22 6.26
C SER A 301 10.91 2.08 5.80
N ALA A 302 11.56 1.01 6.20
CA ALA A 302 12.95 0.74 5.88
C ALA A 302 13.22 0.66 4.37
N GLY A 303 12.23 0.22 3.58
CA GLY A 303 12.37 0.04 2.14
C GLY A 303 12.11 1.27 1.28
N ASN A 304 11.80 2.45 1.86
CA ASN A 304 11.44 3.62 1.08
C ASN A 304 12.49 4.73 1.14
N ALA A 305 13.06 5.09 -0.01
CA ALA A 305 13.91 6.26 -0.22
C ALA A 305 13.19 7.21 -1.20
N HIS A 306 12.33 8.08 -0.68
CA HIS A 306 11.69 9.12 -1.47
C HIS A 306 12.45 10.44 -1.32
N VAL A 307 12.87 11.00 -2.46
CA VAL A 307 13.60 12.27 -2.53
C VAL A 307 12.96 13.19 -3.57
N CYS A 308 13.14 14.50 -3.39
CA CYS A 308 12.79 15.50 -4.40
C CYS A 308 14.05 16.27 -4.78
N ILE A 309 14.31 16.40 -6.08
CA ILE A 309 15.52 17.02 -6.64
C ILE A 309 15.14 18.31 -7.37
N LEU A 310 15.59 19.45 -6.88
CA LEU A 310 15.25 20.75 -7.47
C LEU A 310 15.84 20.91 -8.88
N GLY A 311 15.05 21.46 -9.79
CA GLY A 311 15.50 21.87 -11.13
C GLY A 311 15.60 20.76 -12.15
N ILE A 312 14.96 19.62 -11.88
CA ILE A 312 14.77 18.52 -12.85
C ILE A 312 13.29 18.12 -12.93
N GLU A 313 12.94 17.38 -13.96
CA GLU A 313 11.62 16.77 -14.13
C GLU A 313 11.75 15.25 -13.94
N SER A 314 10.90 14.66 -13.11
CA SER A 314 10.91 13.22 -12.78
C SER A 314 10.89 12.33 -14.02
N GLU A 315 10.03 12.63 -15.01
CA GLU A 315 9.92 11.83 -16.24
C GLU A 315 11.22 11.80 -17.05
N ALA A 316 11.88 12.99 -17.15
CA ALA A 316 13.15 13.07 -17.86
C ALA A 316 14.27 12.31 -17.15
N LEU A 317 14.24 12.29 -15.80
CA LEU A 317 15.17 11.50 -15.00
C LEU A 317 14.88 10.02 -15.17
N LEU A 318 13.63 9.58 -15.01
CA LEU A 318 13.23 8.17 -15.16
C LEU A 318 13.57 7.61 -16.54
N PHE A 319 13.42 8.40 -17.61
CA PHE A 319 13.84 7.99 -18.95
C PHE A 319 15.35 7.69 -19.02
N LEU A 320 16.18 8.53 -18.39
CA LEU A 320 17.64 8.30 -18.38
C LEU A 320 18.04 7.10 -17.48
N LEU A 321 17.29 6.85 -16.42
CA LEU A 321 17.50 5.69 -15.56
C LEU A 321 17.14 4.39 -16.29
N ASP A 322 16.03 4.37 -17.00
CA ASP A 322 15.59 3.22 -17.81
C ASP A 322 16.60 2.90 -18.94
N GLU A 323 17.13 3.92 -19.65
CA GLU A 323 18.22 3.75 -20.62
C GLU A 323 19.48 3.10 -20.01
N ALA A 324 19.67 3.24 -18.68
CA ALA A 324 20.81 2.68 -17.95
C ALA A 324 20.47 1.40 -17.16
N ASP A 325 19.33 0.75 -17.41
CA ASP A 325 18.84 -0.44 -16.71
C ASP A 325 18.66 -0.22 -15.17
N VAL A 326 18.25 0.98 -14.74
CA VAL A 326 17.86 1.29 -13.36
C VAL A 326 16.37 1.57 -13.28
N CYS A 327 15.63 0.66 -12.64
CA CYS A 327 14.17 0.76 -12.48
C CYS A 327 13.82 1.55 -11.22
N ALA A 328 13.12 2.67 -11.38
CA ALA A 328 12.64 3.53 -10.30
C ALA A 328 11.27 4.13 -10.67
N SER A 329 10.67 4.92 -9.79
CA SER A 329 9.34 5.52 -10.01
C SER A 329 9.30 6.99 -9.58
N ALA A 330 8.43 7.79 -10.21
CA ALA A 330 8.05 9.11 -9.70
C ALA A 330 7.01 9.04 -8.57
N ALA A 331 6.54 7.83 -8.23
CA ALA A 331 5.47 7.52 -7.29
C ALA A 331 4.06 7.95 -7.72
N SER A 332 3.91 9.11 -8.39
CA SER A 332 2.62 9.50 -8.98
C SER A 332 2.33 8.69 -10.26
N ALA A 333 1.14 8.09 -10.35
CA ALA A 333 0.67 7.53 -11.61
C ALA A 333 0.44 8.66 -12.62
N CYS A 334 1.10 8.60 -13.79
CA CYS A 334 0.84 9.54 -14.89
C CYS A 334 -0.59 9.33 -15.39
N ALA A 335 -1.57 10.01 -14.79
CA ALA A 335 -2.89 10.13 -15.36
C ALA A 335 -2.83 11.21 -16.45
N SER A 336 -2.94 10.81 -17.73
CA SER A 336 -3.27 11.67 -18.87
C SER A 336 -2.33 12.83 -19.23
N GLY A 337 -0.99 12.66 -19.20
CA GLY A 337 -0.08 13.55 -19.96
C GLY A 337 0.10 15.01 -19.47
N ALA A 338 -0.47 15.38 -18.34
CA ALA A 338 -0.18 16.62 -17.64
C ALA A 338 0.76 16.34 -16.45
N MET A 339 1.88 17.07 -16.35
CA MET A 339 2.80 16.97 -15.22
C MET A 339 2.18 17.65 -13.99
N GLU A 340 1.31 16.93 -13.28
CA GLU A 340 0.87 17.37 -11.96
C GLU A 340 1.68 16.62 -10.89
N PRO A 341 2.15 17.36 -9.85
CA PRO A 341 2.78 16.74 -8.70
C PRO A 341 1.84 15.71 -8.03
N SER A 342 2.42 14.73 -7.35
CA SER A 342 1.68 13.79 -6.52
C SER A 342 0.75 14.51 -5.56
N HIS A 343 -0.50 14.02 -5.44
CA HIS A 343 -1.45 14.50 -4.44
C HIS A 343 -0.91 14.35 -3.01
N VAL A 344 -0.11 13.32 -2.75
CA VAL A 344 0.56 13.10 -1.45
C VAL A 344 1.51 14.25 -1.16
N LEU A 345 2.42 14.60 -2.09
CA LEU A 345 3.36 15.69 -1.90
C LEU A 345 2.65 17.05 -1.77
N ALA A 346 1.57 17.25 -2.53
CA ALA A 346 0.75 18.46 -2.42
C ALA A 346 0.07 18.57 -1.06
N ALA A 347 -0.51 17.46 -0.55
CA ALA A 347 -1.14 17.41 0.77
C ALA A 347 -0.12 17.65 1.92
N MET A 348 1.12 17.18 1.76
CA MET A 348 2.24 17.42 2.69
C MET A 348 2.80 18.85 2.63
N GLY A 349 2.35 19.68 1.68
CA GLY A 349 2.85 21.03 1.50
C GLY A 349 4.25 21.12 0.88
N VAL A 350 4.70 20.10 0.17
CA VAL A 350 5.98 20.12 -0.56
C VAL A 350 5.88 21.12 -1.69
N ASP A 351 6.86 22.04 -1.76
CA ASP A 351 6.90 23.04 -2.83
C ASP A 351 6.88 22.41 -4.21
N ARG A 352 6.05 22.97 -5.12
CA ARG A 352 5.85 22.43 -6.47
C ARG A 352 7.17 22.27 -7.23
N SER A 353 8.13 23.17 -7.05
CA SER A 353 9.44 23.11 -7.73
C SER A 353 10.28 21.91 -7.32
N HIS A 354 10.15 21.46 -6.07
CA HIS A 354 10.75 20.21 -5.58
C HIS A 354 9.93 18.99 -6.01
N ALA A 355 8.61 19.08 -5.87
CA ALA A 355 7.71 17.96 -6.19
C ALA A 355 7.78 17.50 -7.65
N LEU A 356 8.10 18.41 -8.60
CA LEU A 356 8.34 18.08 -10.01
C LEU A 356 9.56 17.17 -10.23
N GLY A 357 10.51 17.18 -9.31
CA GLY A 357 11.70 16.33 -9.31
C GLY A 357 11.61 15.15 -8.34
N ALA A 358 10.41 14.71 -8.03
CA ALA A 358 10.19 13.57 -7.12
C ALA A 358 10.75 12.26 -7.70
N LEU A 359 11.45 11.50 -6.88
CA LEU A 359 12.00 10.18 -7.21
C LEU A 359 11.79 9.25 -6.02
N ARG A 360 11.03 8.18 -6.25
CA ARG A 360 10.90 7.09 -5.30
C ARG A 360 11.83 5.94 -5.69
N LEU A 361 12.74 5.62 -4.79
CA LEU A 361 13.61 4.47 -4.87
C LEU A 361 13.17 3.51 -3.75
N SER A 362 12.57 2.40 -4.11
CA SER A 362 12.13 1.42 -3.11
C SER A 362 12.98 0.15 -3.18
N VAL A 363 13.66 -0.12 -2.07
CA VAL A 363 14.53 -1.28 -1.86
C VAL A 363 13.78 -2.41 -1.17
N GLY A 364 14.18 -3.65 -1.40
CA GLY A 364 13.47 -4.82 -0.87
C GLY A 364 14.38 -6.03 -0.68
N HIS A 365 13.77 -7.20 -0.51
CA HIS A 365 14.44 -8.44 -0.13
C HIS A 365 15.51 -8.92 -1.14
N THR A 366 15.43 -8.53 -2.41
CA THR A 366 16.44 -8.88 -3.43
C THR A 366 17.51 -7.81 -3.64
N THR A 367 17.36 -6.62 -3.06
CA THR A 367 18.30 -5.52 -3.24
C THR A 367 19.63 -5.79 -2.55
N THR A 368 20.73 -5.47 -3.25
CA THR A 368 22.12 -5.66 -2.80
C THR A 368 22.87 -4.32 -2.69
N SER A 369 24.04 -4.33 -2.07
CA SER A 369 24.93 -3.15 -2.07
C SER A 369 25.42 -2.76 -3.46
N ALA A 370 25.59 -3.72 -4.36
CA ALA A 370 25.96 -3.45 -5.75
C ALA A 370 24.85 -2.69 -6.51
N ASP A 371 23.59 -2.97 -6.20
CA ASP A 371 22.46 -2.21 -6.76
C ASP A 371 22.48 -0.76 -6.27
N VAL A 372 22.79 -0.54 -4.99
CA VAL A 372 22.96 0.80 -4.42
C VAL A 372 24.12 1.55 -5.08
N ASP A 373 25.29 0.89 -5.25
CA ASP A 373 26.45 1.47 -5.94
C ASP A 373 26.10 1.92 -7.34
N ARG A 374 25.44 1.05 -8.10
CA ARG A 374 25.03 1.34 -9.46
C ARG A 374 23.99 2.47 -9.53
N ALA A 375 23.02 2.47 -8.62
CA ALA A 375 21.97 3.50 -8.58
C ALA A 375 22.57 4.89 -8.31
N VAL A 376 23.47 5.03 -7.34
CA VAL A 376 24.13 6.31 -7.02
C VAL A 376 24.89 6.85 -8.23
N GLU A 377 25.71 6.00 -8.89
CA GLU A 377 26.45 6.37 -10.09
C GLU A 377 25.54 6.89 -11.20
N VAL A 378 24.50 6.12 -11.52
CA VAL A 378 23.59 6.42 -12.65
C VAL A 378 22.74 7.63 -12.37
N ILE A 379 22.15 7.75 -11.17
CA ILE A 379 21.29 8.88 -10.79
C ILE A 379 22.10 10.19 -10.78
N GLY A 380 23.28 10.19 -10.16
CA GLY A 380 24.16 11.36 -10.12
C GLY A 380 24.52 11.86 -11.54
N GLY A 381 24.94 10.94 -12.43
CA GLY A 381 25.27 11.27 -13.82
C GLY A 381 24.05 11.76 -14.63
N ALA A 382 22.87 11.18 -14.41
CA ALA A 382 21.63 11.59 -15.07
C ALA A 382 21.20 13.00 -14.64
N VAL A 383 21.23 13.31 -13.36
CA VAL A 383 20.91 14.65 -12.81
C VAL A 383 21.87 15.69 -13.37
N GLU A 384 23.16 15.42 -13.37
CA GLU A 384 24.15 16.34 -13.96
C GLU A 384 23.90 16.59 -15.46
N ARG A 385 23.58 15.54 -16.22
CA ARG A 385 23.23 15.65 -17.66
C ARG A 385 21.99 16.52 -17.88
N LEU A 386 20.95 16.37 -17.06
CA LEU A 386 19.72 17.16 -17.16
C LEU A 386 19.97 18.64 -16.83
N ARG A 387 20.69 18.94 -15.76
CA ARG A 387 21.02 20.31 -15.35
C ARG A 387 21.88 21.04 -16.38
N ARG A 388 22.87 20.38 -16.97
CA ARG A 388 23.66 20.96 -18.07
C ARG A 388 22.80 21.31 -19.29
N ARG A 389 21.85 20.49 -19.68
CA ARG A 389 20.92 20.77 -20.79
C ARG A 389 19.99 21.94 -20.48
N ALA A 390 19.48 22.05 -19.26
CA ALA A 390 18.64 23.17 -18.84
C ALA A 390 19.39 24.51 -18.91
N THR A 391 20.66 24.55 -18.47
CA THR A 391 21.52 25.73 -18.56
C THR A 391 21.79 26.11 -20.03
N ALA A 392 22.10 25.15 -20.90
CA ALA A 392 22.34 25.42 -22.33
C ALA A 392 21.09 25.97 -23.04
N ARG A 393 19.89 25.52 -22.71
CA ARG A 393 18.64 26.05 -23.26
C ARG A 393 18.37 27.51 -22.86
N LYS A 394 18.72 27.92 -21.65
CA LYS A 394 18.59 29.33 -21.19
C LYS A 394 19.52 30.27 -21.96
N TRP A 395 20.73 29.83 -22.34
CA TRP A 395 21.66 30.61 -23.12
C TRP A 395 21.28 30.80 -24.59
N VAL A 396 20.47 29.94 -25.16
CA VAL A 396 20.00 30.04 -26.55
C VAL A 396 18.72 30.88 -26.67
N ALA A 397 18.01 31.08 -25.53
CA ALA A 397 16.76 31.85 -25.46
C ALA A 397 16.95 33.30 -25.04
N THR A 398 18.20 33.73 -24.69
CA THR A 398 18.63 35.11 -24.45
C THR A 398 19.46 35.64 -25.63
#